data_64de282cc0ce555ab6be4dfe3e4bc162
#
_entry.id   64de282cc0ce555ab6be4dfe3e4bc162
#
_cell.length_a   1.000
_cell.length_b   1.000
_cell.length_c   1.000
_cell.angle_alpha   90.00
_cell.angle_beta   90.00
_cell.angle_gamma   90.00
#
_symmetry.space_group_name_H-M   'P 1'
#
loop_
_entity.id
_entity.type
_entity.pdbx_description
1 polymer ?
#
loop_
_entity_poly.entity_id
_entity_poly.type
_entity_poly.pdbx_seq_one_letter_code
_entity_poly.pdbx_strand_id
1 'polypeptide(L)'
;MAAWIERGRIKAGKGAKLAGEWGLYFAEQFFTTKYVPYKITESAKTVDRSKAIKAALEKLVLEVQEKYVALDDYGVAEYSMAAKVRFGESLSLFAEKMAQSPTPKYVLDLDKRNPDAGAVAAYEEGLAKNLAKYVELAKAQWTEVVRLAKNAGVSNKWSQLALENLNREFPDEFSVLHQELFTGTEAP
;
A
#
# COMPACT_ATOMS: atom_id res chain seq x y z
N MET A 1 -4.33 10.80 -24.23
CA MET A 1 -3.96 11.89 -23.32
C MET A 1 -2.62 11.62 -22.61
N ALA A 2 -2.37 10.44 -22.03
CA ALA A 2 -1.07 10.07 -21.43
C ALA A 2 0.12 10.27 -22.40
N ALA A 3 0.04 9.82 -23.64
CA ALA A 3 1.09 9.97 -24.64
C ALA A 3 1.39 11.43 -25.03
N TRP A 4 0.48 12.36 -24.74
CA TRP A 4 0.68 13.80 -24.97
C TRP A 4 1.44 14.43 -23.80
N ILE A 5 1.18 13.96 -22.59
CA ILE A 5 1.88 14.38 -21.35
C ILE A 5 3.35 13.93 -21.40
N GLU A 6 3.63 12.72 -21.86
CA GLU A 6 5.00 12.20 -22.03
C GLU A 6 5.83 13.02 -23.03
N ARG A 7 5.22 13.53 -24.11
CA ARG A 7 5.91 14.35 -25.13
C ARG A 7 6.14 15.80 -24.71
N GLY A 8 5.38 16.33 -23.77
CA GLY A 8 5.36 17.77 -23.48
C GLY A 8 6.23 18.21 -22.30
N ARG A 9 6.72 17.31 -21.43
CA ARG A 9 7.45 17.63 -20.17
C ARG A 9 6.91 18.89 -19.48
N ILE A 10 5.59 18.97 -19.28
CA ILE A 10 4.98 20.08 -18.53
C ILE A 10 5.29 19.87 -17.06
N LYS A 11 6.50 20.27 -16.64
CA LYS A 11 6.99 20.09 -15.24
C LYS A 11 6.70 21.28 -14.34
N ALA A 12 6.05 22.35 -14.82
CA ALA A 12 5.76 23.53 -14.02
C ALA A 12 4.53 24.31 -14.52
N GLY A 13 3.89 25.07 -13.60
CA GLY A 13 2.78 25.96 -13.89
C GLY A 13 1.40 25.29 -13.90
N LYS A 14 0.39 26.02 -14.39
CA LYS A 14 -1.02 25.56 -14.39
C LYS A 14 -1.23 24.25 -15.15
N GLY A 15 -0.47 24.03 -16.22
CA GLY A 15 -0.55 22.79 -17.00
C GLY A 15 -0.07 21.56 -16.23
N ALA A 16 1.01 21.69 -15.46
CA ALA A 16 1.54 20.62 -14.61
C ALA A 16 0.53 20.25 -13.50
N LYS A 17 -0.08 21.25 -12.87
CA LYS A 17 -1.11 21.01 -11.85
C LYS A 17 -2.28 20.24 -12.43
N LEU A 18 -2.84 20.67 -13.57
CA LEU A 18 -3.96 19.99 -14.20
C LEU A 18 -3.59 18.55 -14.65
N ALA A 19 -2.39 18.36 -15.21
CA ALA A 19 -1.91 17.04 -15.58
C ALA A 19 -1.75 16.11 -14.36
N GLY A 20 -1.24 16.64 -13.24
CA GLY A 20 -1.15 15.93 -11.97
C GLY A 20 -2.51 15.56 -11.39
N GLU A 21 -3.50 16.46 -11.44
CA GLU A 21 -4.88 16.18 -11.02
C GLU A 21 -5.50 15.01 -11.81
N TRP A 22 -5.34 15.01 -13.14
CA TRP A 22 -5.80 13.91 -13.97
C TRP A 22 -5.01 12.61 -13.73
N GLY A 23 -3.69 12.72 -13.57
CA GLY A 23 -2.84 11.58 -13.23
C GLY A 23 -3.28 10.93 -11.92
N LEU A 24 -3.51 11.75 -10.88
CA LEU A 24 -4.02 11.29 -9.58
C LEU A 24 -5.40 10.64 -9.72
N TYR A 25 -6.31 11.26 -10.48
CA TYR A 25 -7.63 10.67 -10.73
C TYR A 25 -7.52 9.26 -11.34
N PHE A 26 -6.70 9.07 -12.38
CA PHE A 26 -6.54 7.75 -13.00
C PHE A 26 -5.82 6.75 -12.09
N ALA A 27 -4.86 7.18 -11.30
CA ALA A 27 -4.21 6.34 -10.30
C ALA A 27 -5.22 5.87 -9.23
N GLU A 28 -6.05 6.78 -8.71
CA GLU A 28 -7.14 6.46 -7.76
C GLU A 28 -8.19 5.52 -8.37
N GLN A 29 -8.56 5.72 -9.62
CA GLN A 29 -9.49 4.82 -10.33
C GLN A 29 -8.90 3.40 -10.43
N PHE A 30 -7.63 3.26 -10.79
CA PHE A 30 -6.97 1.95 -10.84
C PHE A 30 -6.92 1.30 -9.45
N PHE A 31 -6.49 2.04 -8.43
CA PHE A 31 -6.40 1.55 -7.06
C PHE A 31 -7.74 1.03 -6.57
N THR A 32 -8.79 1.85 -6.68
CA THR A 32 -10.12 1.54 -6.14
C THR A 32 -10.89 0.49 -6.94
N THR A 33 -10.70 0.43 -8.28
CA THR A 33 -11.51 -0.47 -9.13
C THR A 33 -10.79 -1.75 -9.53
N LYS A 34 -9.46 -1.81 -9.44
CA LYS A 34 -8.66 -2.98 -9.84
C LYS A 34 -7.95 -3.62 -8.67
N TYR A 35 -7.25 -2.83 -7.85
CA TYR A 35 -6.44 -3.39 -6.78
C TYR A 35 -7.24 -3.72 -5.51
N VAL A 36 -8.00 -2.75 -4.98
CA VAL A 36 -8.77 -2.95 -3.74
C VAL A 36 -9.73 -4.14 -3.83
N PRO A 37 -10.56 -4.31 -4.89
CA PRO A 37 -11.51 -5.42 -4.97
C PRO A 37 -10.87 -6.77 -5.33
N TYR A 38 -9.59 -6.80 -5.70
CA TYR A 38 -8.92 -8.06 -6.03
C TYR A 38 -8.90 -9.02 -4.85
N LYS A 39 -9.32 -10.26 -5.06
CA LYS A 39 -9.35 -11.31 -4.02
C LYS A 39 -8.67 -12.57 -4.52
N ILE A 40 -7.94 -13.23 -3.63
CA ILE A 40 -7.42 -14.58 -3.87
C ILE A 40 -8.47 -15.57 -3.38
N THR A 41 -9.17 -16.20 -4.33
CA THR A 41 -10.24 -17.16 -4.03
C THR A 41 -9.82 -18.62 -4.27
N GLU A 42 -8.68 -18.82 -4.92
CA GLU A 42 -8.19 -20.13 -5.31
C GLU A 42 -7.25 -20.71 -4.24
N SER A 43 -7.53 -21.93 -3.80
CA SER A 43 -6.56 -22.73 -3.05
C SER A 43 -5.58 -23.40 -4.02
N ALA A 44 -4.32 -22.99 -3.98
CA ALA A 44 -3.30 -23.47 -4.90
C ALA A 44 -3.05 -24.98 -4.73
N LYS A 45 -3.08 -25.74 -5.84
CA LYS A 45 -2.84 -27.18 -5.84
C LYS A 45 -1.35 -27.54 -5.79
N THR A 46 -0.47 -26.65 -6.20
CA THR A 46 0.99 -26.84 -6.28
C THR A 46 1.73 -25.61 -5.76
N VAL A 47 3.00 -25.80 -5.41
CA VAL A 47 3.89 -24.70 -5.01
C VAL A 47 4.02 -23.65 -6.12
N ASP A 48 4.14 -24.08 -7.37
CA ASP A 48 4.27 -23.15 -8.50
C ASP A 48 3.00 -22.33 -8.71
N ARG A 49 1.83 -22.93 -8.49
CA ARG A 49 0.58 -22.19 -8.53
C ARG A 49 0.48 -21.15 -7.39
N SER A 50 0.94 -21.48 -6.17
CA SER A 50 1.05 -20.51 -5.07
C SER A 50 1.96 -19.34 -5.44
N LYS A 51 3.12 -19.61 -6.02
CA LYS A 51 4.04 -18.59 -6.50
C LYS A 51 3.40 -17.70 -7.58
N ALA A 52 2.68 -18.30 -8.52
CA ALA A 52 2.00 -17.57 -9.58
C ALA A 52 0.89 -16.64 -9.05
N ILE A 53 0.11 -17.08 -8.05
CA ILE A 53 -0.92 -16.29 -7.39
C ILE A 53 -0.26 -15.08 -6.68
N LYS A 54 0.80 -15.32 -5.92
CA LYS A 54 1.55 -14.25 -5.26
C LYS A 54 2.12 -13.25 -6.28
N ALA A 55 2.76 -13.74 -7.34
CA ALA A 55 3.33 -12.89 -8.39
C ALA A 55 2.28 -12.04 -9.10
N ALA A 56 1.07 -12.56 -9.32
CA ALA A 56 -0.04 -11.79 -9.89
C ALA A 56 -0.46 -10.63 -8.99
N LEU A 57 -0.52 -10.84 -7.67
CA LEU A 57 -0.83 -9.78 -6.73
C LEU A 57 0.33 -8.77 -6.59
N GLU A 58 1.59 -9.25 -6.57
CA GLU A 58 2.78 -8.37 -6.57
C GLU A 58 2.81 -7.48 -7.81
N LYS A 59 2.43 -8.00 -8.97
CA LYS A 59 2.31 -7.21 -10.20
C LYS A 59 1.30 -6.08 -10.06
N LEU A 60 0.15 -6.32 -9.43
CA LEU A 60 -0.83 -5.25 -9.17
C LEU A 60 -0.29 -4.18 -8.22
N VAL A 61 0.49 -4.57 -7.18
CA VAL A 61 1.18 -3.60 -6.30
C VAL A 61 2.16 -2.73 -7.10
N LEU A 62 2.94 -3.34 -7.98
CA LEU A 62 3.87 -2.59 -8.84
C LEU A 62 3.13 -1.64 -9.79
N GLU A 63 2.02 -2.06 -10.37
CA GLU A 63 1.20 -1.19 -11.23
C GLU A 63 0.60 -0.01 -10.45
N VAL A 64 0.20 -0.21 -9.18
CA VAL A 64 -0.20 0.89 -8.28
C VAL A 64 0.99 1.84 -8.10
N GLN A 65 2.15 1.30 -7.70
CA GLN A 65 3.34 2.10 -7.48
C GLN A 65 3.72 2.94 -8.71
N GLU A 66 3.78 2.34 -9.90
CA GLU A 66 4.13 3.03 -11.15
C GLU A 66 3.21 4.21 -11.44
N LYS A 67 1.89 4.03 -11.23
CA LYS A 67 0.92 5.09 -11.48
C LYS A 67 1.09 6.29 -10.55
N TYR A 68 1.46 6.04 -9.29
CA TYR A 68 1.63 7.11 -8.32
C TYR A 68 3.02 7.74 -8.36
N VAL A 69 4.08 6.95 -8.62
CA VAL A 69 5.45 7.49 -8.78
C VAL A 69 5.52 8.49 -9.93
N ALA A 70 4.79 8.25 -11.01
CA ALA A 70 4.71 9.19 -12.12
C ALA A 70 4.17 10.59 -11.72
N LEU A 71 3.50 10.70 -10.56
CA LEU A 71 3.01 11.98 -10.04
C LEU A 71 4.11 12.83 -9.39
N ASP A 72 5.20 12.22 -8.94
CA ASP A 72 6.34 12.95 -8.36
C ASP A 72 7.03 13.87 -9.40
N ASP A 73 6.93 13.52 -10.67
CA ASP A 73 7.49 14.33 -11.76
C ASP A 73 6.88 15.74 -11.86
N TYR A 74 5.70 15.94 -11.29
CA TYR A 74 5.05 17.25 -11.28
C TYR A 74 5.57 18.19 -10.18
N GLY A 75 6.39 17.70 -9.24
CA GLY A 75 7.02 18.50 -8.18
C GLY A 75 6.02 19.13 -7.19
N VAL A 76 4.83 18.54 -7.04
CA VAL A 76 3.79 19.00 -6.12
C VAL A 76 3.79 18.10 -4.90
N ALA A 77 4.09 18.65 -3.73
CA ALA A 77 4.20 17.89 -2.48
C ALA A 77 2.95 17.05 -2.15
N GLU A 78 1.76 17.54 -2.49
CA GLU A 78 0.51 16.80 -2.32
C GLU A 78 0.51 15.48 -3.10
N TYR A 79 1.05 15.45 -4.32
CA TYR A 79 1.10 14.23 -5.14
C TYR A 79 2.11 13.23 -4.60
N SER A 80 3.27 13.71 -4.13
CA SER A 80 4.27 12.86 -3.46
C SER A 80 3.71 12.22 -2.18
N MET A 81 2.94 12.98 -1.40
CA MET A 81 2.24 12.44 -0.24
C MET A 81 1.19 11.40 -0.66
N ALA A 82 0.39 11.67 -1.70
CA ALA A 82 -0.58 10.73 -2.25
C ALA A 82 0.07 9.41 -2.67
N ALA A 83 1.19 9.50 -3.40
CA ALA A 83 1.95 8.35 -3.87
C ALA A 83 2.41 7.47 -2.71
N LYS A 84 3.00 8.07 -1.68
CA LYS A 84 3.49 7.34 -0.50
C LYS A 84 2.35 6.70 0.30
N VAL A 85 1.25 7.42 0.52
CA VAL A 85 0.10 6.87 1.25
C VAL A 85 -0.47 5.66 0.53
N ARG A 86 -0.75 5.78 -0.76
CA ARG A 86 -1.33 4.69 -1.55
C ARG A 86 -0.37 3.52 -1.75
N PHE A 87 0.92 3.79 -1.85
CA PHE A 87 1.90 2.71 -1.88
C PHE A 87 1.93 1.96 -0.54
N GLY A 88 1.92 2.66 0.59
CA GLY A 88 1.78 2.05 1.91
C GLY A 88 0.51 1.21 2.02
N GLU A 89 -0.65 1.75 1.62
CA GLU A 89 -1.91 1.00 1.61
C GLU A 89 -1.86 -0.23 0.69
N SER A 90 -1.20 -0.13 -0.46
CA SER A 90 -1.06 -1.29 -1.35
C SER A 90 -0.24 -2.41 -0.73
N LEU A 91 0.78 -2.08 0.05
CA LEU A 91 1.61 -3.05 0.78
C LEU A 91 0.85 -3.70 1.94
N SER A 92 0.11 -2.91 2.74
CA SER A 92 -0.73 -3.42 3.83
C SER A 92 -1.84 -4.33 3.27
N LEU A 93 -2.57 -3.89 2.25
CA LEU A 93 -3.58 -4.70 1.57
C LEU A 93 -3.00 -5.96 0.91
N PHE A 94 -1.75 -5.92 0.40
CA PHE A 94 -1.06 -7.12 -0.09
C PHE A 94 -0.92 -8.14 1.03
N ALA A 95 -0.42 -7.72 2.19
CA ALA A 95 -0.26 -8.59 3.34
C ALA A 95 -1.60 -9.17 3.80
N GLU A 96 -2.63 -8.33 3.91
CA GLU A 96 -3.99 -8.75 4.27
C GLU A 96 -4.56 -9.78 3.30
N LYS A 97 -4.52 -9.50 1.98
CA LYS A 97 -5.03 -10.39 0.94
C LYS A 97 -4.32 -11.75 0.91
N MET A 98 -3.00 -11.74 1.15
CA MET A 98 -2.23 -12.97 1.26
C MET A 98 -2.56 -13.75 2.54
N ALA A 99 -2.74 -13.07 3.67
CA ALA A 99 -3.14 -13.70 4.94
C ALA A 99 -4.54 -14.30 4.87
N GLN A 100 -5.46 -13.63 4.16
CA GLN A 100 -6.84 -14.10 3.96
C GLN A 100 -6.97 -15.14 2.82
N SER A 101 -5.88 -15.42 2.08
CA SER A 101 -5.93 -16.38 1.00
C SER A 101 -6.18 -17.80 1.52
N PRO A 102 -6.92 -18.65 0.78
CA PRO A 102 -7.11 -20.03 1.19
C PRO A 102 -5.78 -20.77 1.34
N THR A 103 -5.63 -21.55 2.43
CA THR A 103 -4.46 -22.41 2.61
C THR A 103 -4.26 -23.32 1.39
N PRO A 104 -3.06 -23.40 0.83
CA PRO A 104 -2.82 -24.19 -0.36
C PRO A 104 -3.17 -25.66 -0.17
N LYS A 105 -3.81 -26.24 -1.18
CA LYS A 105 -4.26 -27.63 -1.12
C LYS A 105 -3.11 -28.62 -0.86
N TYR A 106 -1.94 -28.40 -1.41
CA TYR A 106 -0.77 -29.26 -1.17
C TYR A 106 -0.31 -29.23 0.30
N VAL A 107 -0.50 -28.10 1.01
CA VAL A 107 -0.22 -27.99 2.46
C VAL A 107 -1.25 -28.79 3.26
N LEU A 108 -2.54 -28.62 2.94
CA LEU A 108 -3.63 -29.39 3.55
C LEU A 108 -3.49 -30.90 3.32
N ASP A 109 -3.06 -31.31 2.10
CA ASP A 109 -2.84 -32.72 1.78
C ASP A 109 -1.62 -33.29 2.51
N LEU A 110 -0.58 -32.48 2.75
CA LEU A 110 0.58 -32.87 3.54
C LEU A 110 0.21 -33.05 5.01
N ASP A 111 -0.54 -32.11 5.58
CA ASP A 111 -1.02 -32.16 6.96
C ASP A 111 -1.90 -33.37 7.23
N LYS A 112 -2.79 -33.73 6.31
CA LYS A 112 -3.62 -34.93 6.39
C LYS A 112 -2.82 -36.23 6.38
N ARG A 113 -1.68 -36.28 5.66
CA ARG A 113 -0.81 -37.45 5.59
C ARG A 113 0.04 -37.64 6.84
N ASN A 114 0.41 -36.52 7.47
CA ASN A 114 1.22 -36.51 8.69
C ASN A 114 0.75 -35.39 9.63
N PRO A 115 -0.34 -35.60 10.38
CA PRO A 115 -0.92 -34.58 11.25
C PRO A 115 0.06 -34.07 12.32
N ASP A 116 0.94 -34.94 12.81
CA ASP A 116 1.90 -34.62 13.88
C ASP A 116 3.01 -33.66 13.39
N ALA A 117 3.16 -33.50 12.05
CA ALA A 117 4.14 -32.59 11.47
C ALA A 117 3.66 -31.12 11.49
N GLY A 118 2.37 -30.84 11.70
CA GLY A 118 1.81 -29.50 11.80
C GLY A 118 2.08 -28.62 10.56
N ALA A 119 1.90 -29.21 9.37
CA ALA A 119 2.26 -28.53 8.12
C ALA A 119 1.46 -27.24 7.88
N VAL A 120 0.19 -27.20 8.31
CA VAL A 120 -0.64 -25.98 8.22
C VAL A 120 -0.08 -24.90 9.15
N ALA A 121 0.19 -25.22 10.41
CA ALA A 121 0.73 -24.26 11.39
C ALA A 121 2.09 -23.69 10.93
N ALA A 122 2.99 -24.54 10.43
CA ALA A 122 4.28 -24.11 9.90
C ALA A 122 4.13 -23.21 8.66
N TYR A 123 3.15 -23.49 7.80
CA TYR A 123 2.84 -22.63 6.64
C TYR A 123 2.34 -21.28 7.09
N GLU A 124 1.39 -21.22 8.02
CA GLU A 124 0.79 -19.98 8.53
C GLU A 124 1.83 -19.10 9.26
N GLU A 125 2.67 -19.69 10.09
CA GLU A 125 3.77 -19.00 10.75
C GLU A 125 4.77 -18.43 9.72
N GLY A 126 5.18 -19.25 8.76
CA GLY A 126 6.08 -18.82 7.68
C GLY A 126 5.48 -17.72 6.82
N LEU A 127 4.17 -17.79 6.54
CA LEU A 127 3.44 -16.76 5.82
C LEU A 127 3.42 -15.46 6.63
N ALA A 128 3.00 -15.48 7.88
CA ALA A 128 2.94 -14.32 8.77
C ALA A 128 4.31 -13.62 8.87
N LYS A 129 5.39 -14.38 9.09
CA LYS A 129 6.76 -13.85 9.12
C LYS A 129 7.17 -13.17 7.81
N ASN A 130 6.78 -13.75 6.67
CA ASN A 130 7.06 -13.16 5.37
C ASN A 130 6.22 -11.92 5.07
N LEU A 131 5.01 -11.83 5.60
CA LEU A 131 4.12 -10.69 5.40
C LEU A 131 4.47 -9.49 6.29
N ALA A 132 5.02 -9.72 7.48
CA ALA A 132 5.41 -8.66 8.42
C ALA A 132 6.28 -7.57 7.76
N LYS A 133 7.18 -7.94 6.83
CA LYS A 133 8.02 -6.98 6.10
C LYS A 133 7.22 -5.99 5.25
N TYR A 134 6.08 -6.42 4.68
CA TYR A 134 5.24 -5.54 3.86
C TYR A 134 4.48 -4.56 4.76
N VAL A 135 4.06 -5.00 5.93
CA VAL A 135 3.43 -4.15 6.95
C VAL A 135 4.42 -3.10 7.47
N GLU A 136 5.66 -3.48 7.76
CA GLU A 136 6.71 -2.52 8.16
C GLU A 136 7.07 -1.53 7.04
N LEU A 137 7.09 -1.97 5.78
CA LEU A 137 7.29 -1.07 4.65
C LEU A 137 6.12 -0.09 4.48
N ALA A 138 4.89 -0.53 4.70
CA ALA A 138 3.71 0.33 4.71
C ALA A 138 3.81 1.40 5.81
N LYS A 139 4.17 0.99 7.03
CA LYS A 139 4.43 1.88 8.17
C LYS A 139 5.46 2.96 7.82
N ALA A 140 6.56 2.56 7.21
CA ALA A 140 7.63 3.49 6.81
C ALA A 140 7.11 4.54 5.80
N GLN A 141 6.26 4.15 4.83
CA GLN A 141 5.68 5.09 3.87
C GLN A 141 4.77 6.11 4.56
N TRP A 142 3.88 5.68 5.44
CA TRP A 142 2.96 6.57 6.15
C TRP A 142 3.69 7.48 7.14
N THR A 143 4.68 6.96 7.87
CA THR A 143 5.53 7.77 8.78
C THR A 143 6.26 8.86 8.00
N GLU A 144 6.77 8.56 6.81
CA GLU A 144 7.44 9.54 5.96
C GLU A 144 6.47 10.66 5.51
N VAL A 145 5.21 10.34 5.20
CA VAL A 145 4.20 11.35 4.86
C VAL A 145 3.94 12.29 6.04
N VAL A 146 3.78 11.73 7.24
CA VAL A 146 3.59 12.53 8.47
C VAL A 146 4.79 13.44 8.71
N ARG A 147 6.02 12.92 8.53
CA ARG A 147 7.24 13.70 8.65
C ARG A 147 7.31 14.84 7.63
N LEU A 148 6.96 14.56 6.37
CA LEU A 148 6.93 15.57 5.30
C LEU A 148 5.90 16.67 5.60
N ALA A 149 4.71 16.29 6.02
CA ALA A 149 3.64 17.21 6.38
C ALA A 149 4.06 18.12 7.55
N LYS A 150 4.65 17.55 8.61
CA LYS A 150 5.16 18.31 9.76
C LYS A 150 6.25 19.30 9.36
N ASN A 151 7.23 18.86 8.58
CA ASN A 151 8.34 19.71 8.14
C ASN A 151 7.89 20.87 7.23
N ALA A 152 6.84 20.63 6.43
CA ALA A 152 6.28 21.65 5.53
C ALA A 152 5.23 22.55 6.23
N GLY A 153 4.84 22.26 7.47
CA GLY A 153 3.74 22.95 8.14
C GLY A 153 2.39 22.79 7.43
N VAL A 154 2.17 21.65 6.74
CA VAL A 154 0.99 21.40 5.89
C VAL A 154 0.18 20.24 6.45
N SER A 155 -1.12 20.48 6.64
CA SER A 155 -2.09 19.41 6.91
C SER A 155 -3.03 19.28 5.72
N ASN A 156 -3.07 18.10 5.08
CA ASN A 156 -3.96 17.81 3.97
C ASN A 156 -4.55 16.40 4.11
N LYS A 157 -5.47 16.04 3.21
CA LYS A 157 -6.14 14.73 3.25
C LYS A 157 -5.18 13.53 3.28
N TRP A 158 -3.98 13.66 2.67
CA TRP A 158 -3.02 12.57 2.59
C TRP A 158 -2.24 12.40 3.89
N SER A 159 -1.86 13.51 4.54
CA SER A 159 -1.25 13.44 5.87
C SER A 159 -2.23 12.92 6.93
N GLN A 160 -3.51 13.28 6.82
CA GLN A 160 -4.57 12.76 7.67
C GLN A 160 -4.76 11.25 7.45
N LEU A 161 -4.87 10.81 6.20
CA LEU A 161 -5.01 9.40 5.86
C LEU A 161 -3.80 8.56 6.29
N ALA A 162 -2.58 9.11 6.18
CA ALA A 162 -1.38 8.45 6.70
C ALA A 162 -1.46 8.21 8.21
N LEU A 163 -1.92 9.21 8.97
CA LEU A 163 -2.12 9.09 10.41
C LEU A 163 -3.21 8.10 10.78
N GLU A 164 -4.34 8.13 10.05
CA GLU A 164 -5.42 7.16 10.24
C GLU A 164 -4.93 5.72 10.03
N ASN A 165 -4.13 5.50 8.98
CA ASN A 165 -3.54 4.20 8.71
C ASN A 165 -2.55 3.77 9.81
N LEU A 166 -1.67 4.68 10.25
CA LEU A 166 -0.73 4.41 11.36
C LEU A 166 -1.47 4.10 12.65
N ASN A 167 -2.49 4.87 13.01
CA ASN A 167 -3.29 4.61 14.20
C ASN A 167 -4.05 3.29 14.13
N ARG A 168 -4.59 2.94 12.95
CA ARG A 168 -5.33 1.70 12.76
C ARG A 168 -4.43 0.47 12.88
N GLU A 169 -3.27 0.51 12.23
CA GLU A 169 -2.36 -0.65 12.12
C GLU A 169 -1.39 -0.74 13.31
N PHE A 170 -1.03 0.41 13.91
CA PHE A 170 -0.01 0.52 14.96
C PHE A 170 -0.49 1.43 16.12
N PRO A 171 -1.63 1.12 16.75
CA PRO A 171 -2.24 2.00 17.76
C PRO A 171 -1.33 2.27 18.97
N ASP A 172 -0.51 1.30 19.36
CA ASP A 172 0.39 1.44 20.51
C ASP A 172 1.51 2.46 20.28
N GLU A 173 1.90 2.69 19.02
CA GLU A 173 3.00 3.58 18.69
C GLU A 173 2.54 4.99 18.25
N PHE A 174 1.32 5.10 17.69
CA PHE A 174 0.90 6.33 17.00
C PHE A 174 -0.36 6.99 17.57
N SER A 175 -0.97 6.46 18.62
CA SER A 175 -2.16 7.03 19.24
C SER A 175 -1.97 8.49 19.73
N VAL A 176 -0.77 8.86 20.15
CA VAL A 176 -0.44 10.20 20.64
C VAL A 176 -0.29 11.22 19.49
N LEU A 177 0.27 10.80 18.35
CA LEU A 177 0.47 11.67 17.17
C LEU A 177 -0.85 12.18 16.58
N HIS A 178 -1.92 11.42 16.72
CA HIS A 178 -3.25 11.83 16.29
C HIS A 178 -3.74 13.08 17.05
N GLN A 179 -3.46 13.15 18.34
CA GLN A 179 -3.87 14.29 19.18
C GLN A 179 -3.05 15.55 18.88
N GLU A 180 -1.74 15.43 18.70
CA GLU A 180 -0.86 16.60 18.48
C GLU A 180 -1.08 17.31 17.14
N LEU A 181 -1.40 16.57 16.07
CA LEU A 181 -1.60 17.15 14.74
C LEU A 181 -2.99 17.73 14.53
N PHE A 182 -3.99 17.27 15.27
CA PHE A 182 -5.38 17.74 15.13
C PHE A 182 -5.82 18.76 16.16
N THR A 183 -5.14 18.90 17.29
CA THR A 183 -5.55 19.82 18.35
C THR A 183 -5.04 21.24 18.19
N GLY A 184 -4.17 21.51 17.21
CA GLY A 184 -3.71 22.89 16.93
C GLY A 184 -3.12 23.60 18.15
N THR A 185 -2.60 22.90 19.13
CA THR A 185 -1.87 23.50 20.24
C THR A 185 -0.56 24.04 19.71
N GLU A 186 -0.59 25.30 19.26
CA GLU A 186 0.59 26.13 19.23
C GLU A 186 1.24 26.02 20.60
N ALA A 187 2.41 25.45 20.66
CA ALA A 187 3.25 25.54 21.85
C ALA A 187 3.60 27.01 22.05
N PRO A 188 3.57 27.51 23.28
CA PRO A 188 3.86 28.91 23.64
C PRO A 188 5.29 29.34 23.26
#